data_55f8f329d1676e9fcb86093f6405eaee
#
_entry.id   55f8f329d1676e9fcb86093f6405eaee
#
_cell.length_a   1.000
_cell.length_b   1.000
_cell.length_c   1.000
_cell.angle_alpha   90.00
_cell.angle_beta   90.00
_cell.angle_gamma   90.00
#
_symmetry.space_group_name_H-M   'P 1'
#
loop_
_entity.id
_entity.type
_entity.pdbx_description
1 polymer ?
#
loop_
_entity_poly.entity_id
_entity_poly.type
_entity_poly.pdbx_seq_one_letter_code
_entity_poly.pdbx_strand_id
1 'polypeptide(L)'
;MRFNFTDEQDMFRDTVRELFADRCPPGAVRSSWDNADGRVAGLWDALGEMGVLAMLAPESAGGLGMSEVDLVRILEEAGYAGVPEPLMEHAAVAVPALAEAESPLLDSALSGASTLTISLGPGPVVAEGVADGVIHRDGASLQLLTEWQSRTVDSIDQSRRLGSIETITSANALPGADAALAYDRAVLGTAAQAIGVARRLLHATVDYVGDRHQFGKPVGSYQAVKHHLADVKIAVDFAAPLVYRAAWSVAHPDTHDALTRARDVSMAKAQASDAVDLAARHALQCHGAIGYTFEYDLQLWLKRGWALAAAYGDSRQHRDRVADVLGL
;
A
#
# COMPACT_ATOMS: atom_id res chain seq x y z
N MET A 1 -2.77 -1.44 -25.54
CA MET A 1 -2.26 -1.76 -24.21
C MET A 1 -2.07 -3.27 -24.12
N ARG A 2 -0.90 -3.74 -23.73
CA ARG A 2 -0.67 -5.14 -23.37
C ARG A 2 -0.76 -5.23 -21.84
N PHE A 3 -1.60 -6.10 -21.30
CA PHE A 3 -1.73 -6.33 -19.85
C PHE A 3 -0.69 -7.33 -19.31
N ASN A 4 0.39 -7.56 -20.04
CA ASN A 4 1.47 -8.43 -19.61
C ASN A 4 2.65 -7.56 -19.14
N PHE A 5 3.18 -7.90 -17.99
CA PHE A 5 4.45 -7.37 -17.51
C PHE A 5 5.60 -7.97 -18.32
N THR A 6 6.75 -7.32 -18.31
CA THR A 6 7.97 -7.85 -18.93
C THR A 6 8.63 -8.89 -18.02
N ASP A 7 9.49 -9.72 -18.60
CA ASP A 7 10.25 -10.71 -17.83
C ASP A 7 11.15 -10.03 -16.75
N GLU A 8 11.65 -8.84 -17.04
CA GLU A 8 12.46 -8.03 -16.10
C GLU A 8 11.62 -7.54 -14.92
N GLN A 9 10.39 -7.06 -15.17
CA GLN A 9 9.44 -6.66 -14.12
C GLN A 9 9.05 -7.85 -13.24
N ASP A 10 8.80 -9.01 -13.85
CA ASP A 10 8.48 -10.22 -13.12
C ASP A 10 9.67 -10.71 -12.28
N MET A 11 10.88 -10.69 -12.82
CA MET A 11 12.10 -11.08 -12.11
C MET A 11 12.37 -10.14 -10.91
N PHE A 12 12.23 -8.82 -11.09
CA PHE A 12 12.45 -7.87 -9.99
C PHE A 12 11.39 -8.05 -8.89
N ARG A 13 10.10 -8.17 -9.27
CA ARG A 13 9.04 -8.51 -8.32
C ARG A 13 9.33 -9.80 -7.54
N ASP A 14 9.78 -10.86 -8.23
CA ASP A 14 10.06 -12.15 -7.59
C ASP A 14 11.21 -12.04 -6.59
N THR A 15 12.26 -11.28 -6.92
CA THR A 15 13.39 -11.00 -6.02
C THR A 15 12.92 -10.26 -4.75
N VAL A 16 12.09 -9.23 -4.91
CA VAL A 16 11.55 -8.49 -3.75
C VAL A 16 10.58 -9.36 -2.94
N ARG A 17 9.77 -10.19 -3.60
CA ARG A 17 8.91 -11.16 -2.93
C ARG A 17 9.69 -12.15 -2.07
N GLU A 18 10.84 -12.64 -2.55
CA GLU A 18 11.73 -13.51 -1.79
C GLU A 18 12.31 -12.77 -0.57
N LEU A 19 12.73 -11.51 -0.73
CA LEU A 19 13.16 -10.67 0.39
C LEU A 19 12.05 -10.54 1.45
N PHE A 20 10.83 -10.24 1.03
CA PHE A 20 9.70 -10.12 1.97
C PHE A 20 9.36 -11.45 2.64
N ALA A 21 9.43 -12.57 1.92
CA ALA A 21 9.18 -13.89 2.50
C ALA A 21 10.22 -14.27 3.57
N ASP A 22 11.49 -13.88 3.36
CA ASP A 22 12.57 -14.09 4.31
C ASP A 22 12.46 -13.15 5.54
N ARG A 23 12.24 -11.85 5.31
CA ARG A 23 12.31 -10.82 6.35
C ARG A 23 11.01 -10.59 7.10
N CYS A 24 9.84 -10.82 6.47
CA CYS A 24 8.53 -10.55 7.02
C CYS A 24 7.69 -11.82 7.31
N PRO A 25 8.25 -12.88 7.95
CA PRO A 25 7.39 -13.91 8.46
C PRO A 25 6.41 -13.30 9.50
N PRO A 26 5.23 -13.89 9.75
CA PRO A 26 4.22 -13.32 10.65
C PRO A 26 4.75 -12.92 12.02
N GLY A 27 5.70 -13.70 12.57
CA GLY A 27 6.34 -13.39 13.83
C GLY A 27 7.17 -12.10 13.82
N ALA A 28 7.88 -11.81 12.71
CA ALA A 28 8.65 -10.58 12.56
C ALA A 28 7.73 -9.36 12.44
N VAL A 29 6.65 -9.46 11.65
CA VAL A 29 5.63 -8.41 11.55
C VAL A 29 4.98 -8.14 12.91
N ARG A 30 4.64 -9.18 13.67
CA ARG A 30 4.09 -9.02 15.02
C ARG A 30 5.09 -8.36 15.98
N SER A 31 6.36 -8.77 15.93
CA SER A 31 7.40 -8.21 16.81
C SER A 31 7.68 -6.74 16.49
N SER A 32 7.45 -6.27 15.24
CA SER A 32 7.62 -4.86 14.91
C SER A 32 6.66 -3.93 15.65
N TRP A 33 5.55 -4.44 16.17
CA TRP A 33 4.60 -3.63 16.95
C TRP A 33 5.20 -3.13 18.27
N ASP A 34 6.09 -3.93 18.87
CA ASP A 34 6.73 -3.63 20.14
C ASP A 34 8.09 -2.94 19.98
N ASN A 35 8.63 -2.86 18.76
CA ASN A 35 9.90 -2.18 18.48
C ASN A 35 9.74 -0.65 18.58
N ALA A 36 10.80 0.04 19.00
CA ALA A 36 10.80 1.50 19.09
C ALA A 36 10.51 2.18 17.75
N ASP A 37 11.05 1.63 16.66
CA ASP A 37 10.91 2.14 15.29
C ASP A 37 9.72 1.53 14.52
N GLY A 38 9.05 0.49 15.04
CA GLY A 38 7.92 -0.17 14.39
C GLY A 38 8.27 -0.94 13.13
N ARG A 39 9.53 -1.29 12.92
CA ARG A 39 10.06 -1.88 11.69
C ARG A 39 10.52 -3.32 11.87
N VAL A 40 10.62 -4.01 10.75
CA VAL A 40 11.33 -5.29 10.68
C VAL A 40 12.82 -5.02 10.51
N ALA A 41 13.63 -5.58 11.40
CA ALA A 41 15.07 -5.31 11.43
C ALA A 41 15.76 -5.57 10.08
N GLY A 42 16.50 -4.59 9.56
CA GLY A 42 17.27 -4.64 8.33
C GLY A 42 16.44 -4.72 7.04
N LEU A 43 15.11 -4.65 7.09
CA LEU A 43 14.29 -4.65 5.88
C LEU A 43 14.42 -3.34 5.12
N TRP A 44 14.38 -2.21 5.83
CA TRP A 44 14.47 -0.89 5.20
C TRP A 44 15.80 -0.69 4.47
N ASP A 45 16.90 -1.08 5.10
CA ASP A 45 18.23 -1.02 4.48
C ASP A 45 18.31 -1.91 3.24
N ALA A 46 17.79 -3.14 3.31
CA ALA A 46 17.76 -4.05 2.17
C ALA A 46 16.91 -3.49 0.99
N LEU A 47 15.79 -2.81 1.27
CA LEU A 47 14.99 -2.14 0.24
C LEU A 47 15.76 -0.98 -0.41
N GLY A 48 16.55 -0.22 0.39
CA GLY A 48 17.45 0.82 -0.11
C GLY A 48 18.54 0.25 -1.00
N GLU A 49 19.24 -0.79 -0.55
CA GLU A 49 20.31 -1.48 -1.29
C GLU A 49 19.81 -2.08 -2.62
N MET A 50 18.58 -2.58 -2.66
CA MET A 50 17.93 -3.08 -3.88
C MET A 50 17.40 -1.97 -4.79
N GLY A 51 17.47 -0.70 -4.37
CA GLY A 51 16.97 0.44 -5.13
C GLY A 51 15.45 0.60 -5.13
N VAL A 52 14.70 -0.18 -4.33
CA VAL A 52 13.24 -0.10 -4.27
C VAL A 52 12.76 1.28 -3.83
N LEU A 53 13.48 1.93 -2.91
CA LEU A 53 13.15 3.27 -2.42
C LEU A 53 13.34 4.35 -3.50
N ALA A 54 14.23 4.11 -4.47
CA ALA A 54 14.63 5.06 -5.51
C ALA A 54 13.96 4.81 -6.87
N MET A 55 13.02 3.85 -6.97
CA MET A 55 12.47 3.39 -8.26
C MET A 55 11.90 4.52 -9.12
N LEU A 56 11.09 5.41 -8.55
CA LEU A 56 10.37 6.44 -9.28
C LEU A 56 11.14 7.75 -9.46
N ALA A 57 12.30 7.93 -8.83
CA ALA A 57 13.12 9.10 -9.08
C ALA A 57 13.85 8.95 -10.42
N PRO A 58 14.03 10.06 -11.20
CA PRO A 58 14.76 10.02 -12.47
C PRO A 58 16.23 9.62 -12.26
N GLU A 59 16.83 8.96 -13.26
CA GLU A 59 18.26 8.61 -13.25
C GLU A 59 19.16 9.84 -13.08
N SER A 60 18.78 10.98 -13.68
CA SER A 60 19.50 12.26 -13.52
C SER A 60 19.55 12.78 -12.10
N ALA A 61 18.64 12.31 -11.24
CA ALA A 61 18.55 12.65 -9.82
C ALA A 61 19.01 11.50 -8.91
N GLY A 62 19.70 10.48 -9.44
CA GLY A 62 20.23 9.34 -8.68
C GLY A 62 19.23 8.20 -8.46
N GLY A 63 18.03 8.25 -9.04
CA GLY A 63 17.05 7.20 -9.00
C GLY A 63 17.21 6.14 -10.09
N LEU A 64 16.21 5.25 -10.23
CA LEU A 64 16.22 4.19 -11.24
C LEU A 64 15.43 4.54 -12.50
N GLY A 65 14.71 5.67 -12.55
CA GLY A 65 13.91 6.09 -13.70
C GLY A 65 12.80 5.10 -14.08
N MET A 66 12.39 4.26 -13.14
CA MET A 66 11.28 3.32 -13.32
C MET A 66 9.91 4.04 -13.21
N SER A 67 8.84 3.31 -13.46
CA SER A 67 7.49 3.85 -13.46
C SER A 67 6.59 3.21 -12.39
N GLU A 68 5.40 3.76 -12.23
CA GLU A 68 4.37 3.19 -11.36
C GLU A 68 3.94 1.78 -11.81
N VAL A 69 4.16 1.42 -13.10
CA VAL A 69 3.90 0.06 -13.60
C VAL A 69 4.87 -0.95 -12.96
N ASP A 70 6.09 -0.54 -12.70
CA ASP A 70 7.11 -1.37 -12.05
C ASP A 70 6.84 -1.45 -10.54
N LEU A 71 6.61 -0.31 -9.89
CA LEU A 71 6.42 -0.22 -8.44
C LEU A 71 5.11 -0.87 -7.96
N VAL A 72 4.04 -0.85 -8.75
CA VAL A 72 2.74 -1.38 -8.35
C VAL A 72 2.80 -2.85 -7.93
N ARG A 73 3.63 -3.66 -8.61
CA ARG A 73 3.82 -5.08 -8.30
C ARG A 73 4.58 -5.28 -6.99
N ILE A 74 5.52 -4.41 -6.70
CA ILE A 74 6.28 -4.42 -5.43
C ILE A 74 5.35 -4.08 -4.25
N LEU A 75 4.48 -3.08 -4.42
CA LEU A 75 3.50 -2.70 -3.40
C LEU A 75 2.44 -3.79 -3.17
N GLU A 76 2.06 -4.54 -4.21
CA GLU A 76 1.21 -5.71 -4.07
C GLU A 76 1.88 -6.80 -3.21
N GLU A 77 3.16 -7.12 -3.46
CA GLU A 77 3.91 -8.08 -2.64
C GLU A 77 4.15 -7.56 -1.20
N ALA A 78 4.35 -6.25 -1.01
CA ALA A 78 4.41 -5.65 0.32
C ALA A 78 3.10 -5.84 1.10
N GLY A 79 1.95 -5.67 0.46
CA GLY A 79 0.65 -5.98 1.04
C GLY A 79 0.48 -7.46 1.37
N TYR A 80 0.92 -8.36 0.48
CA TYR A 80 0.88 -9.80 0.69
C TYR A 80 1.71 -10.23 1.91
N ALA A 81 2.89 -9.67 2.09
CA ALA A 81 3.78 -9.95 3.21
C ALA A 81 3.36 -9.22 4.51
N GLY A 82 2.51 -8.17 4.42
CA GLY A 82 2.13 -7.35 5.57
C GLY A 82 3.24 -6.41 6.05
N VAL A 83 4.09 -5.94 5.13
CA VAL A 83 5.24 -5.06 5.40
C VAL A 83 4.83 -3.86 6.27
N PRO A 84 5.46 -3.66 7.44
CA PRO A 84 5.09 -2.56 8.36
C PRO A 84 5.69 -1.21 7.97
N GLU A 85 6.77 -1.20 7.20
CA GLU A 85 7.47 0.01 6.75
C GLU A 85 6.57 0.91 5.90
N PRO A 86 6.75 2.25 5.93
CA PRO A 86 5.98 3.20 5.12
C PRO A 86 6.47 3.22 3.65
N LEU A 87 6.61 2.03 3.05
CA LEU A 87 7.19 1.87 1.71
C LEU A 87 6.39 2.63 0.64
N MET A 88 5.06 2.54 0.69
CA MET A 88 4.19 3.21 -0.28
C MET A 88 4.30 4.73 -0.13
N GLU A 89 4.22 5.22 1.08
CA GLU A 89 4.30 6.65 1.39
C GLU A 89 5.62 7.24 0.94
N HIS A 90 6.70 6.52 1.18
CA HIS A 90 8.05 6.93 0.86
C HIS A 90 8.36 6.82 -0.64
N ALA A 91 8.33 5.60 -1.18
CA ALA A 91 8.82 5.32 -2.54
C ALA A 91 7.84 5.77 -3.64
N ALA A 92 6.51 5.65 -3.41
CA ALA A 92 5.54 6.01 -4.42
C ALA A 92 5.22 7.51 -4.44
N VAL A 93 5.38 8.22 -3.32
CA VAL A 93 4.91 9.61 -3.21
C VAL A 93 6.01 10.58 -2.80
N ALA A 94 6.69 10.32 -1.67
CA ALA A 94 7.63 11.30 -1.12
C ALA A 94 8.86 11.47 -2.01
N VAL A 95 9.49 10.37 -2.42
CA VAL A 95 10.69 10.41 -3.27
C VAL A 95 10.43 11.11 -4.60
N PRO A 96 9.38 10.79 -5.38
CA PRO A 96 9.07 11.54 -6.60
C PRO A 96 8.79 13.04 -6.36
N ALA A 97 8.07 13.40 -5.29
CA ALA A 97 7.80 14.80 -4.97
C ALA A 97 9.07 15.58 -4.62
N LEU A 98 10.02 14.96 -3.92
CA LEU A 98 11.33 15.56 -3.66
C LEU A 98 12.17 15.71 -4.94
N ALA A 99 12.12 14.74 -5.84
CA ALA A 99 12.82 14.79 -7.12
C ALA A 99 12.26 15.88 -8.03
N GLU A 100 10.93 16.00 -8.14
CA GLU A 100 10.23 17.07 -8.89
C GLU A 100 10.56 18.47 -8.36
N ALA A 101 10.81 18.61 -7.04
CA ALA A 101 11.16 19.87 -6.38
C ALA A 101 12.67 20.12 -6.25
N GLU A 102 13.53 19.23 -6.78
CA GLU A 102 14.99 19.30 -6.62
C GLU A 102 15.42 19.49 -5.15
N SER A 103 14.76 18.79 -4.24
CA SER A 103 14.95 18.96 -2.81
C SER A 103 16.31 18.43 -2.34
N PRO A 104 17.02 19.15 -1.46
CA PRO A 104 18.31 18.68 -0.90
C PRO A 104 18.18 17.43 -0.03
N LEU A 105 16.97 17.04 0.38
CA LEU A 105 16.71 15.80 1.13
C LEU A 105 16.65 14.56 0.23
N LEU A 106 16.64 14.73 -1.09
CA LEU A 106 16.46 13.63 -2.04
C LEU A 106 17.47 12.50 -1.86
N ASP A 107 18.76 12.81 -1.80
CA ASP A 107 19.83 11.79 -1.71
C ASP A 107 19.66 10.91 -0.47
N SER A 108 19.32 11.49 0.67
CA SER A 108 19.07 10.73 1.90
C SER A 108 17.78 9.91 1.85
N ALA A 109 16.77 10.39 1.10
CA ALA A 109 15.56 9.63 0.87
C ALA A 109 15.78 8.45 -0.09
N LEU A 110 16.53 8.63 -1.18
CA LEU A 110 16.88 7.58 -2.14
C LEU A 110 17.62 6.40 -1.49
N SER A 111 18.54 6.71 -0.59
CA SER A 111 19.31 5.71 0.15
C SER A 111 18.58 5.08 1.33
N GLY A 112 17.43 5.66 1.74
CA GLY A 112 16.71 5.26 2.95
C GLY A 112 17.30 5.80 4.26
N ALA A 113 18.36 6.64 4.20
CA ALA A 113 18.91 7.30 5.38
C ALA A 113 17.93 8.27 6.03
N SER A 114 16.99 8.84 5.26
CA SER A 114 15.82 9.54 5.76
C SER A 114 14.55 8.80 5.35
N THR A 115 13.67 8.57 6.29
CA THR A 115 12.34 7.99 6.06
C THR A 115 11.30 9.09 5.98
N LEU A 116 10.49 9.05 4.93
CA LEU A 116 9.45 10.03 4.71
C LEU A 116 8.08 9.39 4.72
N THR A 117 7.10 10.17 5.14
CA THR A 117 5.68 9.82 5.08
C THR A 117 4.88 10.95 4.43
N ILE A 118 3.56 10.79 4.36
CA ILE A 118 2.68 11.72 3.63
C ILE A 118 1.44 12.10 4.43
N SER A 119 0.98 13.34 4.22
CA SER A 119 -0.26 13.91 4.74
C SER A 119 -0.99 14.63 3.61
N LEU A 120 -1.77 13.88 2.81
CA LEU A 120 -2.40 14.39 1.58
C LEU A 120 -3.90 14.62 1.70
N GLY A 121 -4.47 14.44 2.88
CA GLY A 121 -5.91 14.60 3.14
C GLY A 121 -6.19 14.65 4.63
N PRO A 122 -7.47 14.61 5.03
CA PRO A 122 -7.88 14.77 6.43
C PRO A 122 -7.57 13.56 7.34
N GLY A 123 -7.02 12.48 6.78
CA GLY A 123 -6.71 11.25 7.52
C GLY A 123 -5.40 11.34 8.32
N PRO A 124 -5.17 10.38 9.22
CA PRO A 124 -3.93 10.32 9.99
C PRO A 124 -2.73 9.98 9.09
N VAL A 125 -1.56 10.41 9.54
CA VAL A 125 -0.25 10.13 8.93
C VAL A 125 0.26 8.79 9.41
N VAL A 126 0.84 8.00 8.51
CA VAL A 126 1.51 6.73 8.84
C VAL A 126 2.94 7.00 9.32
N ALA A 127 3.54 6.05 10.05
CA ALA A 127 4.90 6.14 10.59
C ALA A 127 5.12 7.35 11.55
N GLU A 128 4.09 7.66 12.34
CA GLU A 128 4.20 8.65 13.42
C GLU A 128 5.32 8.27 14.39
N GLY A 129 6.14 9.26 14.75
CA GLY A 129 7.29 9.09 15.64
C GLY A 129 8.51 8.38 15.02
N VAL A 130 8.46 8.05 13.73
CA VAL A 130 9.54 7.34 13.01
C VAL A 130 9.99 8.08 11.75
N ALA A 131 9.09 8.84 11.11
CA ALA A 131 9.41 9.59 9.91
C ALA A 131 10.28 10.82 10.21
N ASP A 132 11.28 11.05 9.37
CA ASP A 132 12.17 12.21 9.43
C ASP A 132 11.57 13.45 8.74
N GLY A 133 10.54 13.25 7.91
CA GLY A 133 9.80 14.32 7.23
C GLY A 133 8.45 13.87 6.71
N VAL A 134 7.56 14.84 6.48
CA VAL A 134 6.21 14.60 5.97
C VAL A 134 5.98 15.42 4.71
N ILE A 135 5.62 14.77 3.61
CA ILE A 135 5.08 15.49 2.45
C ILE A 135 3.64 15.84 2.74
N HIS A 136 3.40 17.11 2.98
CA HIS A 136 2.11 17.65 3.39
C HIS A 136 1.44 18.42 2.26
N ARG A 137 0.14 18.19 2.09
CA ARG A 137 -0.66 18.94 1.12
C ARG A 137 -1.24 20.20 1.76
N ASP A 138 -0.87 21.36 1.22
CA ASP A 138 -1.45 22.66 1.57
C ASP A 138 -2.21 23.21 0.36
N GLY A 139 -3.53 23.01 0.35
CA GLY A 139 -4.37 23.36 -0.80
C GLY A 139 -3.99 22.63 -2.07
N ALA A 140 -3.49 23.35 -3.06
CA ALA A 140 -3.02 22.80 -4.35
C ALA A 140 -1.52 22.53 -4.37
N SER A 141 -0.78 22.86 -3.31
CA SER A 141 0.68 22.76 -3.22
C SER A 141 1.11 21.63 -2.31
N LEU A 142 2.38 21.21 -2.45
CA LEU A 142 3.04 20.31 -1.51
C LEU A 142 4.13 21.06 -0.74
N GLN A 143 4.31 20.65 0.51
CA GLN A 143 5.35 21.13 1.41
C GLN A 143 6.02 19.94 2.09
N LEU A 144 7.31 20.05 2.36
CA LEU A 144 8.05 19.12 3.22
C LEU A 144 8.05 19.71 4.64
N LEU A 145 7.35 19.04 5.55
CA LEU A 145 7.44 19.35 6.97
C LEU A 145 8.73 18.75 7.53
N THR A 146 9.52 19.58 8.18
CA THR A 146 10.77 19.18 8.87
C THR A 146 10.66 19.27 10.38
N GLU A 147 9.70 20.06 10.88
CA GLU A 147 9.37 20.13 12.30
C GLU A 147 7.85 20.25 12.47
N TRP A 148 7.27 19.32 13.19
CA TRP A 148 5.83 19.30 13.50
C TRP A 148 5.57 18.64 14.86
N GLN A 149 4.38 18.85 15.39
CA GLN A 149 3.87 18.12 16.53
C GLN A 149 2.69 17.28 16.08
N SER A 150 2.67 16.02 16.49
CA SER A 150 1.58 15.10 16.23
C SER A 150 1.10 14.45 17.51
N ARG A 151 -0.16 14.07 17.51
CA ARG A 151 -0.75 13.23 18.55
C ARG A 151 -0.97 11.83 17.98
N THR A 152 -0.48 10.84 18.70
CA THR A 152 -0.70 9.42 18.35
C THR A 152 -2.19 9.12 18.24
N VAL A 153 -2.57 8.37 17.22
CA VAL A 153 -3.94 7.92 16.96
C VAL A 153 -3.97 6.40 17.00
N ASP A 154 -4.91 5.85 17.75
CA ASP A 154 -5.10 4.40 17.82
C ASP A 154 -5.46 3.83 16.45
N SER A 155 -4.78 2.75 16.08
CA SER A 155 -5.02 2.02 14.85
C SER A 155 -5.37 0.56 15.14
N ILE A 156 -6.33 0.02 14.39
CA ILE A 156 -6.58 -1.43 14.43
C ILE A 156 -5.38 -2.22 13.88
N ASP A 157 -4.68 -1.65 12.89
CA ASP A 157 -3.42 -2.17 12.36
C ASP A 157 -2.24 -1.47 13.06
N GLN A 158 -1.71 -2.11 14.07
CA GLN A 158 -0.63 -1.57 14.91
C GLN A 158 0.67 -1.35 14.13
N SER A 159 0.86 -2.02 12.99
CA SER A 159 2.02 -1.82 12.12
C SER A 159 2.07 -0.41 11.50
N ARG A 160 0.93 0.28 11.39
CA ARG A 160 0.89 1.56 10.66
C ARG A 160 1.31 2.77 11.49
N ARG A 161 1.30 2.70 12.82
CA ARG A 161 1.63 3.82 13.72
C ARG A 161 1.05 5.14 13.20
N LEU A 162 -0.20 5.41 13.58
CA LEU A 162 -0.90 6.60 13.07
C LEU A 162 -0.71 7.80 13.98
N GLY A 163 -0.55 8.98 13.37
CA GLY A 163 -0.50 10.26 14.06
C GLY A 163 -1.38 11.31 13.39
N SER A 164 -1.93 12.23 14.18
CA SER A 164 -2.62 13.41 13.69
C SER A 164 -1.71 14.62 13.87
N ILE A 165 -1.36 15.33 12.79
CA ILE A 165 -0.57 16.56 12.85
C ILE A 165 -1.43 17.64 13.52
N GLU A 166 -0.92 18.22 14.61
CA GLU A 166 -1.60 19.27 15.38
C GLU A 166 -0.99 20.65 15.13
N THR A 167 0.33 20.70 14.99
CA THR A 167 1.05 21.97 14.77
C THR A 167 2.19 21.74 13.78
N ILE A 168 2.32 22.63 12.82
CA ILE A 168 3.45 22.68 11.88
C ILE A 168 4.35 23.84 12.33
N THR A 169 5.61 23.53 12.67
CA THR A 169 6.61 24.50 13.12
C THR A 169 7.53 24.93 11.99
N SER A 170 7.92 23.98 11.10
CA SER A 170 8.77 24.27 9.96
C SER A 170 8.34 23.47 8.74
N ALA A 171 8.21 24.17 7.61
CA ALA A 171 7.83 23.59 6.33
C ALA A 171 8.59 24.26 5.19
N ASN A 172 9.03 23.47 4.23
CA ASN A 172 9.67 23.94 3.00
C ASN A 172 8.75 23.66 1.81
N ALA A 173 8.51 24.65 0.97
CA ALA A 173 7.73 24.46 -0.25
C ALA A 173 8.42 23.45 -1.17
N LEU A 174 7.62 22.65 -1.88
CA LEU A 174 8.07 21.73 -2.92
C LEU A 174 7.58 22.24 -4.29
N PRO A 175 8.27 23.24 -4.88
CA PRO A 175 7.88 23.81 -6.16
C PRO A 175 7.99 22.75 -7.27
N GLY A 176 7.02 22.74 -8.18
CA GLY A 176 7.00 21.78 -9.29
C GLY A 176 6.31 20.45 -8.96
N ALA A 177 6.23 20.06 -7.68
CA ALA A 177 5.56 18.83 -7.28
C ALA A 177 4.02 18.95 -7.40
N ASP A 178 3.40 18.00 -8.10
CA ASP A 178 1.95 17.97 -8.34
C ASP A 178 1.21 17.25 -7.19
N ALA A 179 0.46 18.02 -6.40
CA ALA A 179 -0.32 17.51 -5.27
C ALA A 179 -1.45 16.54 -5.70
N ALA A 180 -2.01 16.69 -6.89
CA ALA A 180 -3.03 15.78 -7.40
C ALA A 180 -2.41 14.45 -7.83
N LEU A 181 -1.25 14.48 -8.47
CA LEU A 181 -0.49 13.30 -8.84
C LEU A 181 0.01 12.55 -7.59
N ALA A 182 0.51 13.26 -6.59
CA ALA A 182 0.91 12.68 -5.31
C ALA A 182 -0.25 11.95 -4.61
N TYR A 183 -1.45 12.54 -4.61
CA TYR A 183 -2.65 11.89 -4.10
C TYR A 183 -3.02 10.64 -4.92
N ASP A 184 -2.99 10.71 -6.25
CA ASP A 184 -3.29 9.58 -7.13
C ASP A 184 -2.29 8.44 -6.93
N ARG A 185 -0.99 8.73 -6.72
CA ARG A 185 0.05 7.75 -6.36
C ARG A 185 -0.24 7.07 -5.02
N ALA A 186 -0.64 7.83 -4.01
CA ALA A 186 -1.02 7.29 -2.70
C ALA A 186 -2.24 6.35 -2.78
N VAL A 187 -3.26 6.75 -3.52
CA VAL A 187 -4.47 5.94 -3.77
C VAL A 187 -4.13 4.66 -4.53
N LEU A 188 -3.33 4.76 -5.59
CA LEU A 188 -2.86 3.62 -6.39
C LEU A 188 -2.07 2.62 -5.54
N GLY A 189 -1.07 3.11 -4.77
CA GLY A 189 -0.24 2.27 -3.93
C GLY A 189 -1.03 1.57 -2.83
N THR A 190 -2.01 2.26 -2.25
CA THR A 190 -2.94 1.67 -1.27
C THR A 190 -3.80 0.57 -1.91
N ALA A 191 -4.30 0.78 -3.14
CA ALA A 191 -5.05 -0.22 -3.89
C ALA A 191 -4.20 -1.46 -4.19
N ALA A 192 -2.95 -1.28 -4.59
CA ALA A 192 -2.01 -2.38 -4.83
C ALA A 192 -1.76 -3.21 -3.56
N GLN A 193 -1.46 -2.56 -2.44
CA GLN A 193 -1.31 -3.25 -1.16
C GLN A 193 -2.59 -4.00 -0.75
N ALA A 194 -3.77 -3.42 -0.97
CA ALA A 194 -5.05 -4.07 -0.65
C ALA A 194 -5.26 -5.37 -1.46
N ILE A 195 -4.88 -5.39 -2.75
CA ILE A 195 -4.87 -6.63 -3.56
C ILE A 195 -3.92 -7.68 -2.98
N GLY A 196 -2.72 -7.27 -2.58
CA GLY A 196 -1.76 -8.17 -1.94
C GLY A 196 -2.31 -8.79 -0.64
N VAL A 197 -2.91 -7.97 0.22
CA VAL A 197 -3.56 -8.43 1.46
C VAL A 197 -4.71 -9.40 1.14
N ALA A 198 -5.57 -9.08 0.17
CA ALA A 198 -6.69 -9.96 -0.22
C ALA A 198 -6.20 -11.32 -0.74
N ARG A 199 -5.13 -11.34 -1.54
CA ARG A 199 -4.46 -12.58 -1.99
C ARG A 199 -3.92 -13.39 -0.82
N ARG A 200 -3.28 -12.74 0.16
CA ARG A 200 -2.75 -13.42 1.35
C ARG A 200 -3.87 -14.04 2.18
N LEU A 201 -4.95 -13.31 2.41
CA LEU A 201 -6.12 -13.80 3.14
C LEU A 201 -6.74 -15.01 2.44
N LEU A 202 -6.86 -14.96 1.09
CA LEU A 202 -7.36 -16.09 0.31
C LEU A 202 -6.45 -17.32 0.45
N HIS A 203 -5.14 -17.18 0.24
CA HIS A 203 -4.19 -18.28 0.30
C HIS A 203 -4.16 -18.91 1.70
N ALA A 204 -4.00 -18.09 2.76
CA ALA A 204 -3.99 -18.57 4.14
C ALA A 204 -5.30 -19.29 4.51
N THR A 205 -6.42 -18.83 3.94
CA THR A 205 -7.72 -19.50 4.21
C THR A 205 -7.85 -20.80 3.45
N VAL A 206 -7.37 -20.88 2.20
CA VAL A 206 -7.34 -22.11 1.41
C VAL A 206 -6.52 -23.18 2.14
N ASP A 207 -5.32 -22.82 2.61
CA ASP A 207 -4.45 -23.73 3.35
C ASP A 207 -5.13 -24.21 4.65
N TYR A 208 -5.67 -23.28 5.44
CA TYR A 208 -6.34 -23.61 6.70
C TYR A 208 -7.54 -24.56 6.52
N VAL A 209 -8.43 -24.30 5.56
CA VAL A 209 -9.61 -25.16 5.35
C VAL A 209 -9.26 -26.48 4.69
N GLY A 210 -8.11 -26.58 4.01
CA GLY A 210 -7.54 -27.81 3.50
C GLY A 210 -7.09 -28.74 4.61
N ASP A 211 -6.45 -28.17 5.64
CA ASP A 211 -5.89 -28.91 6.77
C ASP A 211 -6.91 -29.19 7.89
N ARG A 212 -7.88 -28.30 8.07
CA ARG A 212 -8.88 -28.39 9.14
C ARG A 212 -9.94 -29.44 8.84
N HIS A 213 -10.04 -30.46 9.67
CA HIS A 213 -11.05 -31.52 9.55
C HIS A 213 -12.22 -31.33 10.52
N GLN A 214 -13.44 -31.46 10.01
CA GLN A 214 -14.68 -31.51 10.79
C GLN A 214 -15.65 -32.49 10.11
N PHE A 215 -16.45 -33.21 10.91
CA PHE A 215 -17.41 -34.20 10.41
C PHE A 215 -16.79 -35.25 9.46
N GLY A 216 -15.57 -35.67 9.76
CA GLY A 216 -14.87 -36.74 9.06
C GLY A 216 -14.18 -36.36 7.74
N LYS A 217 -14.13 -35.07 7.37
CA LYS A 217 -13.46 -34.60 6.14
C LYS A 217 -12.90 -33.19 6.29
N PRO A 218 -11.99 -32.74 5.38
CA PRO A 218 -11.52 -31.36 5.35
C PRO A 218 -12.67 -30.37 5.20
N VAL A 219 -12.62 -29.25 5.96
CA VAL A 219 -13.64 -28.20 5.92
C VAL A 219 -13.75 -27.59 4.52
N GLY A 220 -12.65 -27.47 3.79
CA GLY A 220 -12.61 -26.99 2.41
C GLY A 220 -13.31 -27.91 1.40
N SER A 221 -13.70 -29.14 1.78
CA SER A 221 -14.48 -30.04 0.91
C SER A 221 -15.96 -29.64 0.80
N TYR A 222 -16.46 -28.80 1.74
CA TYR A 222 -17.85 -28.37 1.74
C TYR A 222 -18.10 -27.29 0.68
N GLN A 223 -19.20 -27.44 -0.07
CA GLN A 223 -19.53 -26.57 -1.19
C GLN A 223 -19.67 -25.08 -0.75
N ALA A 224 -20.30 -24.82 0.40
CA ALA A 224 -20.43 -23.46 0.92
C ALA A 224 -19.08 -22.78 1.15
N VAL A 225 -18.09 -23.50 1.69
CA VAL A 225 -16.73 -22.99 1.88
C VAL A 225 -16.05 -22.72 0.54
N LYS A 226 -16.19 -23.62 -0.43
CA LYS A 226 -15.65 -23.43 -1.79
C LYS A 226 -16.24 -22.19 -2.47
N HIS A 227 -17.54 -21.94 -2.29
CA HIS A 227 -18.21 -20.74 -2.85
C HIS A 227 -17.62 -19.46 -2.24
N HIS A 228 -17.45 -19.39 -0.91
CA HIS A 228 -16.82 -18.25 -0.28
C HIS A 228 -15.43 -17.93 -0.85
N LEU A 229 -14.60 -18.96 -1.02
CA LEU A 229 -13.24 -18.78 -1.56
C LEU A 229 -13.25 -18.44 -3.06
N ALA A 230 -14.19 -19.01 -3.82
CA ALA A 230 -14.37 -18.67 -5.23
C ALA A 230 -14.80 -17.21 -5.42
N ASP A 231 -15.74 -16.71 -4.59
CA ASP A 231 -16.18 -15.32 -4.64
C ASP A 231 -15.01 -14.36 -4.36
N VAL A 232 -14.17 -14.67 -3.36
CA VAL A 232 -12.95 -13.88 -3.08
C VAL A 232 -11.98 -13.92 -4.26
N LYS A 233 -11.73 -15.11 -4.82
CA LYS A 233 -10.83 -15.26 -5.98
C LYS A 233 -11.30 -14.41 -7.16
N ILE A 234 -12.59 -14.46 -7.47
CA ILE A 234 -13.20 -13.66 -8.55
C ILE A 234 -13.03 -12.17 -8.26
N ALA A 235 -13.33 -11.71 -7.04
CA ALA A 235 -13.21 -10.30 -6.68
C ALA A 235 -11.76 -9.79 -6.84
N VAL A 236 -10.78 -10.56 -6.40
CA VAL A 236 -9.35 -10.22 -6.54
C VAL A 236 -8.92 -10.20 -8.01
N ASP A 237 -9.30 -11.23 -8.78
CA ASP A 237 -8.93 -11.35 -10.20
C ASP A 237 -9.52 -10.24 -11.08
N PHE A 238 -10.68 -9.70 -10.71
CA PHE A 238 -11.27 -8.56 -11.42
C PHE A 238 -10.74 -7.21 -10.94
N ALA A 239 -10.30 -7.10 -9.67
CA ALA A 239 -9.75 -5.87 -9.14
C ALA A 239 -8.29 -5.61 -9.57
N ALA A 240 -7.45 -6.65 -9.61
CA ALA A 240 -6.03 -6.51 -9.95
C ALA A 240 -5.78 -5.84 -11.32
N PRO A 241 -6.45 -6.21 -12.43
CA PRO A 241 -6.27 -5.52 -13.71
C PRO A 241 -6.63 -4.04 -13.68
N LEU A 242 -7.57 -3.61 -12.84
CA LEU A 242 -7.89 -2.20 -12.68
C LEU A 242 -6.75 -1.43 -12.00
N VAL A 243 -6.09 -2.06 -11.01
CA VAL A 243 -4.90 -1.50 -10.37
C VAL A 243 -3.75 -1.35 -11.37
N TYR A 244 -3.51 -2.36 -12.22
CA TYR A 244 -2.48 -2.29 -13.26
C TYR A 244 -2.82 -1.26 -14.35
N ARG A 245 -4.10 -1.12 -14.70
CA ARG A 245 -4.58 -0.06 -15.61
C ARG A 245 -4.34 1.32 -15.00
N ALA A 246 -4.63 1.50 -13.72
CA ALA A 246 -4.39 2.75 -13.02
C ALA A 246 -2.90 3.10 -12.97
N ALA A 247 -2.01 2.12 -12.69
CA ALA A 247 -0.57 2.31 -12.74
C ALA A 247 -0.11 2.78 -14.13
N TRP A 248 -0.65 2.19 -15.19
CA TRP A 248 -0.38 2.63 -16.56
C TRP A 248 -0.83 4.08 -16.80
N SER A 249 -2.02 4.46 -16.33
CA SER A 249 -2.54 5.83 -16.49
C SER A 249 -1.69 6.86 -15.75
N VAL A 250 -1.16 6.52 -14.57
CA VAL A 250 -0.26 7.39 -13.80
C VAL A 250 1.09 7.53 -14.49
N ALA A 251 1.65 6.43 -14.99
CA ALA A 251 2.96 6.39 -15.65
C ALA A 251 3.00 7.06 -17.04
N HIS A 252 1.85 7.37 -17.64
CA HIS A 252 1.79 7.89 -19.00
C HIS A 252 0.98 9.21 -19.09
N PRO A 253 1.47 10.30 -18.46
CA PRO A 253 0.77 11.59 -18.45
C PRO A 253 0.58 12.21 -19.84
N ASP A 254 1.44 11.86 -20.80
CA ASP A 254 1.34 12.35 -22.19
C ASP A 254 0.11 11.80 -22.93
N THR A 255 -0.41 10.65 -22.50
CA THR A 255 -1.55 9.97 -23.13
C THR A 255 -2.79 9.92 -22.26
N HIS A 256 -2.66 10.25 -21.00
CA HIS A 256 -3.75 10.25 -20.01
C HIS A 256 -3.74 11.56 -19.22
N ASP A 257 -4.75 12.39 -19.45
CA ASP A 257 -4.94 13.62 -18.69
C ASP A 257 -5.26 13.35 -17.20
N ALA A 258 -5.23 14.40 -16.39
CA ALA A 258 -5.46 14.30 -14.96
C ALA A 258 -6.85 13.73 -14.61
N LEU A 259 -7.88 13.97 -15.44
CA LEU A 259 -9.23 13.42 -15.19
C LEU A 259 -9.28 11.91 -15.48
N THR A 260 -8.68 11.47 -16.59
CA THR A 260 -8.56 10.05 -16.92
C THR A 260 -7.79 9.30 -15.83
N ARG A 261 -6.66 9.86 -15.38
CA ARG A 261 -5.86 9.31 -14.27
C ARG A 261 -6.68 9.21 -12.99
N ALA A 262 -7.36 10.29 -12.59
CA ALA A 262 -8.19 10.34 -11.39
C ALA A 262 -9.31 9.29 -11.41
N ARG A 263 -9.96 9.11 -12.56
CA ARG A 263 -10.99 8.09 -12.78
C ARG A 263 -10.40 6.68 -12.63
N ASP A 264 -9.34 6.35 -13.37
CA ASP A 264 -8.76 5.01 -13.40
C ASP A 264 -8.23 4.61 -12.01
N VAL A 265 -7.58 5.52 -11.29
CA VAL A 265 -7.09 5.31 -9.93
C VAL A 265 -8.25 5.12 -8.95
N SER A 266 -9.33 5.90 -9.07
CA SER A 266 -10.50 5.76 -8.20
C SER A 266 -11.27 4.47 -8.47
N MET A 267 -11.39 4.03 -9.72
CA MET A 267 -11.96 2.72 -10.06
C MET A 267 -11.15 1.57 -9.44
N ALA A 268 -9.84 1.63 -9.54
CA ALA A 268 -8.93 0.65 -8.95
C ALA A 268 -9.09 0.58 -7.42
N LYS A 269 -9.08 1.73 -6.74
CA LYS A 269 -9.20 1.79 -5.28
C LYS A 269 -10.56 1.28 -4.79
N ALA A 270 -11.65 1.67 -5.44
CA ALA A 270 -12.99 1.19 -5.09
C ALA A 270 -13.06 -0.34 -5.17
N GLN A 271 -12.61 -0.94 -6.27
CA GLN A 271 -12.66 -2.39 -6.45
C GLN A 271 -11.67 -3.13 -5.53
N ALA A 272 -10.47 -2.61 -5.31
CA ALA A 272 -9.50 -3.20 -4.40
C ALA A 272 -10.00 -3.16 -2.93
N SER A 273 -10.66 -2.06 -2.51
CA SER A 273 -11.27 -1.94 -1.18
C SER A 273 -12.39 -2.96 -0.99
N ASP A 274 -13.28 -3.11 -1.98
CA ASP A 274 -14.35 -4.11 -1.91
C ASP A 274 -13.80 -5.55 -1.89
N ALA A 275 -12.76 -5.83 -2.69
CA ALA A 275 -12.16 -7.16 -2.75
C ALA A 275 -11.47 -7.53 -1.43
N VAL A 276 -10.73 -6.61 -0.79
CA VAL A 276 -10.06 -6.89 0.48
C VAL A 276 -11.06 -7.01 1.63
N ASP A 277 -12.15 -6.25 1.64
CA ASP A 277 -13.22 -6.38 2.61
C ASP A 277 -13.95 -7.72 2.48
N LEU A 278 -14.22 -8.15 1.25
CA LEU A 278 -14.81 -9.45 0.97
C LEU A 278 -13.88 -10.58 1.44
N ALA A 279 -12.58 -10.48 1.10
CA ALA A 279 -11.57 -11.44 1.52
C ALA A 279 -11.48 -11.54 3.05
N ALA A 280 -11.46 -10.40 3.75
CA ALA A 280 -11.41 -10.36 5.20
C ALA A 280 -12.63 -11.04 5.84
N ARG A 281 -13.85 -10.75 5.36
CA ARG A 281 -15.08 -11.37 5.86
C ARG A 281 -15.12 -12.87 5.64
N HIS A 282 -14.79 -13.34 4.44
CA HIS A 282 -14.81 -14.76 4.14
C HIS A 282 -13.67 -15.52 4.82
N ALA A 283 -12.49 -14.94 4.93
CA ALA A 283 -11.39 -15.52 5.70
C ALA A 283 -11.79 -15.71 7.17
N LEU A 284 -12.34 -14.68 7.80
CA LEU A 284 -12.80 -14.74 9.19
C LEU A 284 -13.89 -15.81 9.38
N GLN A 285 -14.88 -15.85 8.48
CA GLN A 285 -15.95 -16.84 8.50
C GLN A 285 -15.42 -18.27 8.36
N CYS A 286 -14.48 -18.52 7.43
CA CYS A 286 -13.94 -19.85 7.17
C CYS A 286 -13.01 -20.36 8.29
N HIS A 287 -12.33 -19.46 9.01
CA HIS A 287 -11.53 -19.82 10.17
C HIS A 287 -12.37 -20.06 11.43
N GLY A 288 -13.57 -19.46 11.53
CA GLY A 288 -14.42 -19.55 12.70
C GLY A 288 -13.78 -18.93 13.94
N ALA A 289 -13.94 -19.55 15.11
CA ALA A 289 -13.51 -18.96 16.37
C ALA A 289 -12.02 -18.59 16.44
N ILE A 290 -11.13 -19.38 15.83
CA ILE A 290 -9.69 -19.11 15.84
C ILE A 290 -9.33 -17.82 15.08
N GLY A 291 -10.10 -17.45 14.04
CA GLY A 291 -9.87 -16.23 13.29
C GLY A 291 -10.07 -14.94 14.10
N TYR A 292 -10.74 -15.02 15.25
CA TYR A 292 -10.95 -13.89 16.16
C TYR A 292 -9.87 -13.79 17.26
N THR A 293 -8.99 -14.79 17.36
CA THR A 293 -7.98 -14.80 18.43
C THR A 293 -6.79 -13.92 18.06
N PHE A 294 -6.19 -13.31 19.08
CA PHE A 294 -5.02 -12.44 18.91
C PHE A 294 -3.76 -13.24 18.57
N GLU A 295 -3.68 -14.48 19.02
CA GLU A 295 -2.54 -15.37 18.84
C GLU A 295 -2.43 -15.87 17.39
N TYR A 296 -3.54 -15.93 16.66
CA TYR A 296 -3.54 -16.45 15.30
C TYR A 296 -3.20 -15.34 14.27
N ASP A 297 -2.27 -15.61 13.39
CA ASP A 297 -1.68 -14.59 12.51
C ASP A 297 -2.62 -13.97 11.47
N LEU A 298 -3.79 -14.57 11.21
CA LEU A 298 -4.77 -14.04 10.28
C LEU A 298 -5.12 -12.57 10.57
N GLN A 299 -5.15 -12.19 11.85
CA GLN A 299 -5.48 -10.83 12.29
C GLN A 299 -4.57 -9.75 11.69
N LEU A 300 -3.30 -10.08 11.38
CA LEU A 300 -2.34 -9.14 10.79
C LEU A 300 -2.89 -8.60 9.47
N TRP A 301 -3.37 -9.50 8.61
CA TRP A 301 -3.92 -9.15 7.30
C TRP A 301 -5.37 -8.68 7.35
N LEU A 302 -6.19 -9.18 8.29
CA LEU A 302 -7.55 -8.65 8.50
C LEU A 302 -7.50 -7.16 8.83
N LYS A 303 -6.71 -6.80 9.84
CA LYS A 303 -6.57 -5.41 10.31
C LYS A 303 -5.94 -4.51 9.26
N ARG A 304 -4.90 -4.97 8.58
CA ARG A 304 -4.28 -4.26 7.46
C ARG A 304 -5.27 -4.05 6.32
N GLY A 305 -6.07 -5.04 5.95
CA GLY A 305 -7.07 -4.95 4.90
C GLY A 305 -8.12 -3.86 5.20
N TRP A 306 -8.68 -3.85 6.40
CA TRP A 306 -9.63 -2.82 6.82
C TRP A 306 -9.02 -1.43 6.88
N ALA A 307 -7.79 -1.30 7.36
CA ALA A 307 -7.08 -0.03 7.38
C ALA A 307 -6.82 0.51 5.96
N LEU A 308 -6.40 -0.34 5.01
CA LEU A 308 -6.16 0.03 3.62
C LEU A 308 -7.47 0.34 2.88
N ALA A 309 -8.57 -0.36 3.16
CA ALA A 309 -9.87 -0.10 2.55
C ALA A 309 -10.36 1.34 2.83
N ALA A 310 -10.06 1.88 4.01
CA ALA A 310 -10.44 3.23 4.41
C ALA A 310 -9.39 4.31 4.08
N ALA A 311 -8.11 3.94 3.93
CA ALA A 311 -7.03 4.90 3.71
C ALA A 311 -7.16 5.63 2.37
N TYR A 312 -6.91 6.95 2.38
CA TYR A 312 -6.99 7.84 1.20
C TYR A 312 -8.34 7.81 0.47
N GLY A 313 -9.41 7.56 1.20
CA GLY A 313 -10.78 7.44 0.71
C GLY A 313 -11.28 6.00 0.64
N ASP A 314 -12.53 5.80 1.06
CA ASP A 314 -13.21 4.52 0.98
C ASP A 314 -13.79 4.24 -0.43
N SER A 315 -14.35 3.05 -0.61
CA SER A 315 -14.96 2.61 -1.87
C SER A 315 -16.08 3.54 -2.35
N ARG A 316 -16.87 4.13 -1.43
CA ARG A 316 -17.95 5.06 -1.77
C ARG A 316 -17.39 6.38 -2.28
N GLN A 317 -16.45 6.99 -1.55
CA GLN A 317 -15.82 8.25 -1.94
C GLN A 317 -15.13 8.15 -3.32
N HIS A 318 -14.51 7.00 -3.62
CA HIS A 318 -13.91 6.78 -4.93
C HIS A 318 -14.94 6.57 -6.04
N ARG A 319 -16.10 5.96 -5.76
CA ARG A 319 -17.20 5.91 -6.72
C ARG A 319 -17.79 7.29 -6.98
N ASP A 320 -17.96 8.11 -5.96
CA ASP A 320 -18.41 9.49 -6.10
C ASP A 320 -17.41 10.27 -6.99
N ARG A 321 -16.09 10.13 -6.75
CA ARG A 321 -15.06 10.76 -7.59
C ARG A 321 -15.10 10.29 -9.05
N VAL A 322 -15.42 9.03 -9.31
CA VAL A 322 -15.62 8.53 -10.69
C VAL A 322 -16.85 9.17 -11.32
N ALA A 323 -17.97 9.27 -10.59
CA ALA A 323 -19.18 9.91 -11.07
C ALA A 323 -18.93 11.38 -11.42
N ASP A 324 -18.23 12.12 -10.55
CA ASP A 324 -17.85 13.52 -10.81
C ASP A 324 -17.05 13.68 -12.12
N VAL A 325 -16.06 12.81 -12.36
CA VAL A 325 -15.25 12.84 -13.60
C VAL A 325 -16.09 12.53 -14.83
N LEU A 326 -17.13 11.69 -14.69
CA LEU A 326 -18.05 11.34 -15.78
C LEU A 326 -19.20 12.34 -15.98
N GLY A 327 -19.34 13.32 -15.06
CA GLY A 327 -20.41 14.32 -15.09
C GLY A 327 -21.77 13.74 -14.70
N LEU A 328 -21.82 12.73 -13.82
CA LEU A 328 -23.01 12.03 -13.37
C LEU A 328 -23.52 12.59 -12.03
#